data_5a695ea3d6b3febf1208c16cc6d98bf5
#
_entry.id   5a695ea3d6b3febf1208c16cc6d98bf5
#
_cell.length_a   1.000
_cell.length_b   1.000
_cell.length_c   1.000
_cell.angle_alpha   90.00
_cell.angle_beta   90.00
_cell.angle_gamma   90.00
#
_symmetry.space_group_name_H-M   'P 1'
#
loop_
_entity.id
_entity.type
_entity.pdbx_description
1 polymer ?
#
loop_
_entity_poly.entity_id
_entity_poly.type
_entity_poly.pdbx_seq_one_letter_code
_entity_poly.pdbx_strand_id
1 'polypeptide(L)' 'VIHLNWNETKTLKQVTCVHTNAEKYMVENVLTKGQVYDVKNETDEFYFVVDNKGRVSGFYKDYFQEANG' A
#
# COMPACT_ATOMS: atom_id res chain seq x y z
N VAL A 1 -0.33 19.36 -3.93
CA VAL A 1 0.50 18.17 -3.88
C VAL A 1 0.23 17.30 -5.08
N ILE A 2 1.28 16.85 -5.66
CA ILE A 2 1.15 16.11 -6.88
C ILE A 2 1.47 14.65 -6.66
N HIS A 3 0.50 13.84 -6.90
CA HIS A 3 0.66 12.39 -6.81
C HIS A 3 0.65 11.74 -8.18
N LEU A 4 0.57 12.55 -9.21
CA LEU A 4 0.36 12.07 -10.56
C LEU A 4 1.46 11.14 -11.02
N ASN A 5 2.68 11.40 -10.57
CA ASN A 5 3.83 10.65 -11.05
C ASN A 5 4.28 9.56 -10.12
N TRP A 6 3.53 9.28 -9.06
CA TRP A 6 3.97 8.27 -8.10
C TRP A 6 4.03 6.89 -8.72
N ASN A 7 3.16 6.60 -9.67
CA ASN A 7 3.23 5.31 -10.35
C ASN A 7 4.49 5.16 -11.17
N GLU A 8 5.10 6.27 -11.52
CA GLU A 8 6.31 6.28 -12.32
C GLU A 8 7.56 6.40 -11.48
N THR A 9 7.40 6.63 -10.17
CA THR A 9 8.56 6.75 -9.32
C THR A 9 9.11 5.37 -8.99
N LYS A 10 10.34 5.37 -8.53
CA LYS A 10 10.99 4.12 -8.15
C LYS A 10 10.29 3.52 -6.93
N THR A 11 10.12 2.22 -6.96
CA THR A 11 9.55 1.50 -5.82
C THR A 11 10.55 1.50 -4.67
N LEU A 12 10.12 1.95 -3.50
CA LEU A 12 10.98 1.99 -2.33
C LEU A 12 11.20 0.61 -1.74
N LYS A 13 10.14 -0.18 -1.69
CA LYS A 13 10.18 -1.53 -1.14
C LYS A 13 8.88 -2.21 -1.54
N GLN A 14 8.81 -3.50 -1.25
CA GLN A 14 7.58 -4.26 -1.47
C GLN A 14 7.07 -4.77 -0.13
N VAL A 15 5.76 -4.79 0.02
CA VAL A 15 5.12 -5.25 1.24
C VAL A 15 3.99 -6.21 0.88
N THR A 16 3.69 -7.13 1.79
CA THR A 16 2.60 -8.08 1.61
C THR A 16 1.45 -7.66 2.50
N CYS A 17 0.26 -7.63 1.94
CA CYS A 17 -0.94 -7.34 2.71
C CYS A 17 -1.25 -8.53 3.60
N VAL A 18 -1.30 -8.32 4.92
CA VAL A 18 -1.53 -9.41 5.86
C VAL A 18 -2.94 -9.40 6.43
N HIS A 19 -3.64 -8.28 6.32
CA HIS A 19 -5.06 -8.24 6.67
C HIS A 19 -5.72 -7.03 6.04
N THR A 20 -7.03 -7.06 5.95
CA THR A 20 -7.82 -5.96 5.42
C THR A 20 -8.91 -5.54 6.41
N ASN A 21 -8.66 -5.77 7.68
CA ASN A 21 -9.64 -5.47 8.73
C ASN A 21 -9.57 -3.99 9.07
N ALA A 22 -10.45 -3.22 8.50
CA ALA A 22 -10.55 -1.79 8.78
C ALA A 22 -11.95 -1.52 9.31
N GLU A 23 -12.04 -0.77 10.39
CA GLU A 23 -13.32 -0.49 10.98
C GLU A 23 -14.13 0.51 10.18
N LYS A 24 -13.47 1.43 9.51
CA LYS A 24 -14.14 2.53 8.84
C LYS A 24 -14.12 2.44 7.32
N TYR A 25 -13.21 1.67 6.76
CA TYR A 25 -13.00 1.69 5.32
C TYR A 25 -13.00 0.27 4.78
N MET A 26 -13.49 0.13 3.58
CA MET A 26 -13.52 -1.17 2.93
C MET A 26 -12.25 -1.36 2.12
N VAL A 27 -11.14 -1.56 2.82
CA VAL A 27 -9.86 -1.71 2.13
C VAL A 27 -9.79 -2.99 1.32
N GLU A 28 -10.62 -3.97 1.63
CA GLU A 28 -10.66 -5.21 0.86
C GLU A 28 -11.07 -5.00 -0.58
N ASN A 29 -11.63 -3.82 -0.90
CA ASN A 29 -11.95 -3.49 -2.28
C ASN A 29 -10.73 -3.08 -3.08
N VAL A 30 -9.67 -2.69 -2.41
CA VAL A 30 -8.47 -2.18 -3.07
C VAL A 30 -7.23 -2.95 -2.71
N LEU A 31 -7.28 -3.76 -1.65
CA LEU A 31 -6.17 -4.61 -1.24
C LEU A 31 -6.65 -6.05 -1.12
N THR A 32 -5.78 -6.97 -1.48
CA THR A 32 -6.04 -8.40 -1.35
C THR A 32 -5.05 -8.99 -0.37
N LYS A 33 -5.56 -9.64 0.67
CA LYS A 33 -4.71 -10.30 1.64
C LYS A 33 -3.81 -11.31 0.95
N GLY A 34 -2.54 -11.27 1.27
CA GLY A 34 -1.56 -12.19 0.70
C GLY A 34 -0.86 -11.68 -0.55
N GLN A 35 -1.33 -10.57 -1.11
CA GLN A 35 -0.70 -10.00 -2.29
C GLN A 35 0.43 -9.06 -1.91
N VAL A 36 1.39 -8.95 -2.82
CA VAL A 36 2.54 -8.06 -2.64
C VAL A 36 2.24 -6.76 -3.37
N TYR A 37 2.58 -5.65 -2.74
CA TYR A 37 2.35 -4.32 -3.30
C TYR A 37 3.62 -3.51 -3.30
N ASP A 38 3.77 -2.65 -4.31
CA ASP A 38 4.92 -1.76 -4.41
C ASP A 38 4.67 -0.51 -3.58
N VAL A 39 5.61 -0.17 -2.70
CA VAL A 39 5.52 1.03 -1.89
C VAL A 39 6.21 2.16 -2.64
N LYS A 40 5.47 3.21 -2.93
CA LYS A 40 5.98 4.37 -3.65
C LYS A 40 6.37 5.51 -2.72
N ASN A 41 5.84 5.52 -1.52
CA ASN A 41 6.20 6.50 -0.52
C ASN A 41 5.83 5.94 0.85
N GLU A 42 6.33 6.57 1.89
CA GLU A 42 6.06 6.08 3.23
C GLU A 42 6.22 7.22 4.22
N THR A 43 5.39 7.17 5.27
CA THR A 43 5.52 8.08 6.41
C THR A 43 5.68 7.21 7.65
N ASP A 44 5.63 7.83 8.83
CA ASP A 44 5.77 7.07 10.08
C ASP A 44 4.66 6.03 10.25
N GLU A 45 3.48 6.31 9.76
CA GLU A 45 2.32 5.47 9.99
C GLU A 45 1.75 4.82 8.75
N PHE A 46 2.10 5.33 7.57
CA PHE A 46 1.47 4.90 6.33
C PHE A 46 2.47 4.41 5.32
N TYR A 47 2.05 3.44 4.53
CA TYR A 47 2.68 3.11 3.25
C TYR A 47 1.76 3.63 2.15
N PHE A 48 2.36 4.22 1.14
CA PHE A 48 1.63 4.62 -0.06
C PHE A 48 1.96 3.62 -1.14
N VAL A 49 1.00 2.77 -1.45
CA VAL A 49 1.21 1.62 -2.33
C VAL A 49 0.31 1.72 -3.55
N VAL A 50 0.71 1.05 -4.61
CA VAL A 50 -0.15 0.91 -5.79
C VAL A 50 -1.17 -0.16 -5.46
N ASP A 51 -2.42 0.25 -5.32
CA ASP A 51 -3.49 -0.66 -4.91
C ASP A 51 -4.01 -1.49 -6.09
N ASN A 52 -5.04 -2.31 -5.83
CA ASN A 52 -5.59 -3.18 -6.87
C ASN A 52 -6.18 -2.42 -8.05
N LYS A 53 -6.48 -1.15 -7.87
CA LYS A 53 -7.02 -0.31 -8.94
C LYS A 53 -5.93 0.43 -9.70
N GLY A 54 -4.68 0.19 -9.35
CA GLY A 54 -3.56 0.82 -10.02
C GLY A 54 -3.29 2.24 -9.59
N ARG A 55 -3.82 2.66 -8.45
CA ARG A 55 -3.63 4.02 -7.93
C ARG A 55 -2.79 3.95 -6.67
N VAL A 56 -2.00 5.00 -6.44
CA VAL A 56 -1.20 5.09 -5.23
C VAL A 56 -2.09 5.61 -4.13
N SER A 57 -2.26 4.82 -3.08
CA SER A 57 -3.11 5.16 -1.95
C SER A 57 -2.39 4.86 -0.65
N GLY A 58 -2.72 5.61 0.39
CA GLY A 58 -2.09 5.46 1.69
C GLY A 58 -2.88 4.54 2.60
N PHE A 59 -2.18 3.62 3.23
CA PHE A 59 -2.78 2.67 4.17
C PHE A 59 -1.88 2.56 5.39
N TYR A 60 -2.45 2.26 6.54
CA TYR A 60 -1.65 2.04 7.73
C TYR A 60 -0.68 0.89 7.51
N LYS A 61 0.52 1.04 8.04
CA LYS A 61 1.55 0.00 7.91
C LYS A 61 1.13 -1.32 8.52
N ASP A 62 0.19 -1.24 9.45
CA ASP A 62 -0.37 -2.38 10.13
C ASP A 62 -0.98 -3.42 9.19
N TYR A 63 -1.43 -2.97 8.03
CA TYR A 63 -2.03 -3.89 7.05
C TYR A 63 -0.99 -4.72 6.32
N PHE A 64 0.28 -4.39 6.48
CA PHE A 64 1.34 -4.96 5.65
C PHE A 64 2.48 -5.50 6.48
N GLN A 65 3.25 -6.37 5.83
CA GLN A 65 4.51 -6.85 6.35
C GLN A 65 5.51 -6.75 5.22
N GLU A 66 6.73 -6.35 5.52
CA GLU A 66 7.73 -6.21 4.47
C GLU A 66 8.02 -7.55 3.83
N ALA A 67 7.99 -7.56 2.50
CA ALA A 67 8.12 -8.80 1.75
C ALA A 67 9.52 -9.40 1.86
N ASN A 68 10.51 -8.56 2.12
CA ASN A 68 11.89 -9.00 2.24
C ASN A 68 12.31 -9.21 3.69
N GLY A 69 11.37 -9.35 4.52
CA GLY A 69 11.45 -9.42 5.96
C GLY A 69 12.60 -10.06 6.57
#